data_32a349b249606417de8dd9ed5c156aa1
#
_entry.id   32a349b249606417de8dd9ed5c156aa1
#
_cell.length_a   1.000
_cell.length_b   1.000
_cell.length_c   1.000
_cell.angle_alpha   90.00
_cell.angle_beta   90.00
_cell.angle_gamma   90.00
#
_symmetry.space_group_name_H-M   'P 1'
#
loop_
_entity.id
_entity.type
_entity.pdbx_description
1 polymer ?
#
loop_
_entity_poly.entity_id
_entity_poly.type
_entity_poly.pdbx_seq_one_letter_code
_entity_poly.pdbx_strand_id
1 'polypeptide(L)'
;MRVFCLALLFALLAGCAGPRIDDSYSAAGQSSRVQYIVLHYTSTDLARSLRLLSEGEVSSHYLIGDGPPTIYRLVDENRRAWHAGDSQWQGRTWLNGTSIGIELVNQGYRDGPAGRTWQPYPPEQIDALIVLLKDIMQRHQLAPGSILGHSDVAPQRKVDPGPLFPWQRLAEAGLLPWPDAQAVARQQALFERSLPTVAWFQAQLAQQGYLVPTHGELDEATRRVLAAFQMKFRPSRYDGQPDAQTAALLLVLNSP
;
A
#
# COMPACT_ATOMS: atom_id res chain seq x y z
N MET A 1 -60.62 -33.18 -18.72
CA MET A 1 -60.05 -31.95 -18.12
C MET A 1 -58.85 -32.14 -17.22
N ARG A 2 -58.35 -33.35 -16.96
CA ARG A 2 -57.18 -33.56 -16.07
C ARG A 2 -55.81 -33.73 -16.78
N VAL A 3 -55.79 -33.89 -18.09
CA VAL A 3 -54.52 -34.13 -18.86
C VAL A 3 -53.92 -32.79 -19.37
N PHE A 4 -54.67 -31.71 -19.47
CA PHE A 4 -54.17 -30.40 -19.95
C PHE A 4 -53.37 -29.62 -18.90
N CYS A 5 -53.52 -29.88 -17.59
CA CYS A 5 -52.80 -29.17 -16.54
C CYS A 5 -51.35 -29.70 -16.33
N LEU A 6 -51.07 -30.96 -16.73
CA LEU A 6 -49.68 -31.50 -16.56
C LEU A 6 -48.71 -31.00 -17.63
N ALA A 7 -49.19 -30.69 -18.82
CA ALA A 7 -48.36 -30.17 -19.92
C ALA A 7 -47.92 -28.70 -19.69
N LEU A 8 -48.68 -27.92 -18.94
CA LEU A 8 -48.33 -26.52 -18.63
C LEU A 8 -47.28 -26.39 -17.51
N LEU A 9 -47.14 -27.40 -16.66
CA LEU A 9 -46.14 -27.37 -15.56
C LEU A 9 -44.72 -27.71 -16.04
N PHE A 10 -44.58 -28.40 -17.19
CA PHE A 10 -43.28 -28.75 -17.76
C PHE A 10 -42.66 -27.59 -18.63
N ALA A 11 -43.49 -26.65 -19.08
CA ALA A 11 -43.00 -25.49 -19.89
C ALA A 11 -42.31 -24.37 -19.06
N LEU A 12 -42.44 -24.41 -17.70
CA LEU A 12 -41.85 -23.40 -16.79
C LEU A 12 -40.44 -23.75 -16.32
N LEU A 13 -39.89 -24.90 -16.72
CA LEU A 13 -38.53 -25.34 -16.40
C LEU A 13 -37.53 -25.09 -17.52
N ALA A 14 -37.87 -24.34 -18.58
CA ALA A 14 -36.89 -23.79 -19.52
C ALA A 14 -36.16 -22.64 -18.81
N GLY A 15 -35.38 -22.96 -17.79
CA GLY A 15 -34.43 -22.06 -17.17
C GLY A 15 -33.54 -21.49 -18.28
N CYS A 16 -33.32 -20.18 -18.29
CA CYS A 16 -32.37 -19.52 -19.17
C CYS A 16 -31.00 -20.18 -18.98
N ALA A 17 -30.68 -21.15 -19.83
CA ALA A 17 -29.34 -21.70 -19.93
C ALA A 17 -28.44 -20.54 -20.38
N GLY A 18 -27.57 -20.07 -19.48
CA GLY A 18 -26.54 -19.11 -19.84
C GLY A 18 -25.66 -19.61 -21.01
N PRO A 19 -24.85 -18.75 -21.59
CA PRO A 19 -23.96 -19.17 -22.68
C PRO A 19 -23.05 -20.31 -22.20
N ARG A 20 -22.84 -21.30 -23.07
CA ARG A 20 -21.88 -22.37 -22.81
C ARG A 20 -20.48 -21.79 -22.95
N ILE A 21 -19.72 -21.77 -21.87
CA ILE A 21 -18.31 -21.39 -21.85
C ILE A 21 -17.49 -22.67 -21.84
N ASP A 22 -16.52 -22.79 -22.75
CA ASP A 22 -15.53 -23.85 -22.77
C ASP A 22 -14.20 -23.27 -22.25
N ASP A 23 -13.79 -23.69 -21.05
CA ASP A 23 -12.58 -23.29 -20.34
C ASP A 23 -11.46 -24.36 -20.38
N SER A 24 -11.56 -25.32 -21.31
CA SER A 24 -10.55 -26.38 -21.50
C SER A 24 -9.21 -25.86 -22.05
N TYR A 25 -9.20 -24.65 -22.60
CA TYR A 25 -7.99 -23.99 -23.09
C TYR A 25 -7.70 -22.72 -22.28
N SER A 26 -6.43 -22.56 -21.88
CA SER A 26 -5.94 -21.37 -21.17
C SER A 26 -4.74 -20.78 -21.89
N ALA A 27 -4.73 -19.47 -22.09
CA ALA A 27 -3.59 -18.77 -22.69
C ALA A 27 -2.39 -18.76 -21.74
N ALA A 28 -1.19 -19.08 -22.24
CA ALA A 28 0.04 -18.96 -21.46
C ALA A 28 0.45 -17.49 -21.19
N GLY A 29 0.11 -16.57 -22.11
CA GLY A 29 0.42 -15.15 -22.02
C GLY A 29 -0.59 -14.40 -21.17
N GLN A 30 -0.57 -14.61 -19.85
CA GLN A 30 -1.43 -13.93 -18.89
C GLN A 30 -0.67 -13.60 -17.61
N SER A 31 -1.14 -12.59 -16.87
CA SER A 31 -0.63 -12.23 -15.55
C SER A 31 -1.76 -11.68 -14.69
N SER A 32 -1.52 -11.58 -13.38
CA SER A 32 -2.42 -10.82 -12.49
C SER A 32 -2.47 -9.35 -12.91
N ARG A 33 -3.65 -8.71 -12.82
CA ARG A 33 -3.79 -7.25 -12.93
C ARG A 33 -3.29 -6.53 -11.69
N VAL A 34 -3.20 -7.21 -10.55
CA VAL A 34 -2.66 -6.68 -9.31
C VAL A 34 -1.15 -6.58 -9.43
N GLN A 35 -0.61 -5.41 -9.15
CA GLN A 35 0.83 -5.10 -9.22
C GLN A 35 1.37 -4.56 -7.90
N TYR A 36 0.49 -4.00 -7.06
CA TYR A 36 0.85 -3.38 -5.80
C TYR A 36 -0.10 -3.80 -4.68
N ILE A 37 0.38 -3.70 -3.46
CA ILE A 37 -0.41 -3.71 -2.23
C ILE A 37 -0.20 -2.36 -1.56
N VAL A 38 -1.29 -1.66 -1.23
CA VAL A 38 -1.23 -0.35 -0.55
C VAL A 38 -1.73 -0.51 0.87
N LEU A 39 -0.88 -0.14 1.82
CA LEU A 39 -1.16 -0.22 3.25
C LEU A 39 -1.69 1.12 3.78
N HIS A 40 -2.73 1.01 4.62
CA HIS A 40 -3.43 2.14 5.22
C HIS A 40 -3.61 1.96 6.73
N TYR A 41 -3.98 3.03 7.42
CA TYR A 41 -4.63 2.95 8.71
C TYR A 41 -6.00 3.63 8.67
N THR A 42 -6.93 3.16 9.49
CA THR A 42 -8.34 3.57 9.42
C THR A 42 -8.65 4.92 10.06
N SER A 43 -7.77 5.48 10.87
CA SER A 43 -7.99 6.68 11.71
C SER A 43 -9.19 6.56 12.66
N THR A 44 -9.65 5.35 12.98
CA THR A 44 -10.82 5.11 13.84
C THR A 44 -10.81 3.68 14.40
N ASP A 45 -11.82 3.35 15.24
CA ASP A 45 -12.01 2.00 15.81
C ASP A 45 -12.55 0.98 14.79
N LEU A 46 -12.51 -0.30 15.16
CA LEU A 46 -12.93 -1.42 14.32
C LEU A 46 -14.41 -1.32 13.88
N ALA A 47 -15.32 -1.00 14.80
CA ALA A 47 -16.75 -0.99 14.49
C ALA A 47 -17.10 0.11 13.48
N ARG A 48 -16.49 1.27 13.61
CA ARG A 48 -16.65 2.38 12.67
C ARG A 48 -15.92 2.08 11.35
N SER A 49 -14.75 1.47 11.39
CA SER A 49 -14.00 1.06 10.19
C SER A 49 -14.82 0.09 9.33
N LEU A 50 -15.43 -0.93 9.94
CA LEU A 50 -16.29 -1.87 9.23
C LEU A 50 -17.46 -1.15 8.54
N ARG A 51 -18.17 -0.25 9.24
CA ARG A 51 -19.26 0.52 8.61
C ARG A 51 -18.79 1.39 7.46
N LEU A 52 -17.70 2.15 7.65
CA LEU A 52 -17.20 3.05 6.61
C LEU A 52 -16.74 2.33 5.35
N LEU A 53 -16.10 1.15 5.51
CA LEU A 53 -15.53 0.40 4.40
C LEU A 53 -16.52 -0.55 3.71
N SER A 54 -17.66 -0.87 4.35
CA SER A 54 -18.70 -1.74 3.79
C SER A 54 -19.94 -0.99 3.30
N GLU A 55 -20.26 0.16 3.88
CA GLU A 55 -21.49 0.92 3.59
C GLU A 55 -21.19 2.32 3.01
N GLY A 56 -19.93 2.80 3.09
CA GLY A 56 -19.52 4.12 2.63
C GLY A 56 -19.07 4.17 1.18
N GLU A 57 -18.59 5.36 0.76
CA GLU A 57 -18.05 5.61 -0.59
C GLU A 57 -16.63 5.07 -0.78
N VAL A 58 -15.89 4.86 0.32
CA VAL A 58 -14.55 4.26 0.31
C VAL A 58 -14.63 2.79 0.66
N SER A 59 -13.70 2.00 0.16
CA SER A 59 -13.64 0.56 0.45
C SER A 59 -12.19 0.07 0.40
N SER A 60 -11.91 -1.05 1.04
CA SER A 60 -10.62 -1.75 0.96
C SER A 60 -10.87 -3.24 0.75
N HIS A 61 -9.87 -3.95 0.21
CA HIS A 61 -10.01 -5.40 0.02
C HIS A 61 -10.00 -6.12 1.37
N TYR A 62 -9.12 -5.66 2.27
CA TYR A 62 -8.96 -6.24 3.59
C TYR A 62 -8.94 -5.18 4.68
N LEU A 63 -9.45 -5.56 5.85
CA LEU A 63 -9.33 -4.83 7.11
C LEU A 63 -8.79 -5.77 8.17
N ILE A 64 -7.76 -5.34 8.92
CA ILE A 64 -7.18 -6.10 10.03
C ILE A 64 -7.48 -5.38 11.34
N GLY A 65 -8.15 -6.06 12.27
CA GLY A 65 -8.47 -5.55 13.61
C GLY A 65 -7.23 -5.34 14.49
N ASP A 66 -7.33 -4.46 15.48
CA ASP A 66 -6.28 -4.10 16.45
C ASP A 66 -6.36 -4.88 17.78
N GLY A 67 -7.47 -5.63 17.99
CA GLY A 67 -7.64 -6.61 19.08
C GLY A 67 -7.06 -7.96 18.71
N PRO A 68 -7.62 -9.11 19.14
CA PRO A 68 -7.28 -10.41 18.56
C PRO A 68 -7.44 -10.29 17.05
N PRO A 69 -6.33 -10.37 16.25
CA PRO A 69 -6.35 -9.85 14.89
C PRO A 69 -7.24 -10.73 14.01
N THR A 70 -8.40 -10.17 13.64
CA THR A 70 -9.28 -10.76 12.65
C THR A 70 -9.06 -10.06 11.32
N ILE A 71 -8.87 -10.84 10.26
CA ILE A 71 -8.77 -10.34 8.89
C ILE A 71 -10.16 -10.43 8.26
N TYR A 72 -10.73 -9.27 7.92
CA TYR A 72 -11.99 -9.15 7.20
C TYR A 72 -11.69 -8.95 5.72
N ARG A 73 -12.24 -9.81 4.84
CA ARG A 73 -12.25 -9.58 3.40
C ARG A 73 -13.54 -8.87 3.03
N LEU A 74 -13.44 -7.62 2.60
CA LEU A 74 -14.58 -6.75 2.29
C LEU A 74 -14.85 -6.64 0.79
N VAL A 75 -13.80 -6.71 -0.03
CA VAL A 75 -13.89 -6.70 -1.50
C VAL A 75 -13.09 -7.87 -2.06
N ASP A 76 -13.63 -8.56 -3.06
CA ASP A 76 -12.90 -9.60 -3.79
C ASP A 76 -11.72 -9.00 -4.57
N GLU A 77 -10.57 -9.70 -4.59
CA GLU A 77 -9.35 -9.20 -5.25
C GLU A 77 -9.47 -9.08 -6.78
N ASN A 78 -10.43 -9.77 -7.40
CA ASN A 78 -10.77 -9.61 -8.81
C ASN A 78 -11.59 -8.33 -9.09
N ARG A 79 -12.04 -7.63 -8.07
CA ARG A 79 -12.75 -6.34 -8.15
C ARG A 79 -11.83 -5.20 -7.73
N ARG A 80 -12.25 -3.99 -8.01
CA ARG A 80 -11.57 -2.77 -7.61
C ARG A 80 -12.19 -2.22 -6.33
N ALA A 81 -11.37 -2.03 -5.28
CA ALA A 81 -11.76 -1.27 -4.09
C ALA A 81 -11.36 0.22 -4.25
N TRP A 82 -12.03 1.10 -3.49
CA TRP A 82 -11.82 2.55 -3.54
C TRP A 82 -10.98 3.01 -2.33
N HIS A 83 -9.66 2.74 -2.34
CA HIS A 83 -8.76 2.97 -1.20
C HIS A 83 -7.63 3.95 -1.47
N ALA A 84 -7.08 3.99 -2.69
CA ALA A 84 -5.90 4.80 -3.00
C ALA A 84 -6.25 6.22 -3.49
N GLY A 85 -7.45 6.42 -4.07
CA GLY A 85 -7.88 7.70 -4.64
C GLY A 85 -6.94 8.19 -5.74
N ASP A 86 -6.73 9.51 -5.82
CA ASP A 86 -5.71 10.10 -6.68
C ASP A 86 -4.33 9.71 -6.15
N SER A 87 -3.61 8.93 -6.95
CA SER A 87 -2.39 8.21 -6.55
C SER A 87 -1.50 7.93 -7.74
N GLN A 88 -0.18 7.89 -7.50
CA GLN A 88 0.80 7.56 -8.54
C GLN A 88 1.99 6.81 -7.94
N TRP A 89 2.50 5.83 -8.67
CA TRP A 89 3.75 5.12 -8.40
C TRP A 89 4.38 4.63 -9.69
N GLN A 90 5.69 4.87 -9.88
CA GLN A 90 6.44 4.47 -11.09
C GLN A 90 5.73 4.87 -12.40
N GLY A 91 5.17 6.08 -12.46
CA GLY A 91 4.43 6.59 -13.60
C GLY A 91 2.99 6.08 -13.77
N ARG A 92 2.56 5.08 -12.99
CA ARG A 92 1.17 4.61 -12.96
C ARG A 92 0.32 5.49 -12.09
N THR A 93 -0.83 5.89 -12.59
CA THR A 93 -1.83 6.68 -11.86
C THR A 93 -3.06 5.82 -11.51
N TRP A 94 -3.90 6.30 -10.60
CA TRP A 94 -5.17 5.67 -10.22
C TRP A 94 -5.01 4.21 -9.78
N LEU A 95 -4.16 3.99 -8.78
CA LEU A 95 -3.72 2.65 -8.36
C LEU A 95 -4.83 1.72 -7.86
N ASN A 96 -6.03 2.21 -7.58
CA ASN A 96 -7.19 1.36 -7.25
C ASN A 96 -7.41 0.23 -8.26
N GLY A 97 -7.06 0.43 -9.54
CA GLY A 97 -7.24 -0.55 -10.61
C GLY A 97 -6.19 -1.66 -10.64
N THR A 98 -5.04 -1.43 -10.02
CA THR A 98 -3.85 -2.31 -10.09
C THR A 98 -3.29 -2.68 -8.72
N SER A 99 -4.02 -2.41 -7.65
CA SER A 99 -3.58 -2.72 -6.29
C SER A 99 -4.65 -3.40 -5.45
N ILE A 100 -4.18 -4.02 -4.36
CA ILE A 100 -4.99 -4.48 -3.24
C ILE A 100 -4.77 -3.50 -2.09
N GLY A 101 -5.85 -2.91 -1.56
CA GLY A 101 -5.81 -2.09 -0.35
C GLY A 101 -5.98 -2.94 0.90
N ILE A 102 -5.14 -2.69 1.90
CA ILE A 102 -5.24 -3.31 3.23
C ILE A 102 -5.27 -2.20 4.27
N GLU A 103 -6.35 -2.15 5.01
CA GLU A 103 -6.55 -1.25 6.14
C GLU A 103 -6.17 -1.93 7.46
N LEU A 104 -5.45 -1.23 8.31
CA LEU A 104 -5.17 -1.65 9.68
C LEU A 104 -5.96 -0.76 10.64
N VAL A 105 -6.72 -1.33 11.54
CA VAL A 105 -7.38 -0.56 12.59
C VAL A 105 -6.31 0.10 13.47
N ASN A 106 -6.24 1.42 13.40
CA ASN A 106 -5.29 2.25 14.14
C ASN A 106 -5.77 3.70 14.06
N GLN A 107 -5.67 4.46 15.16
CA GLN A 107 -6.13 5.86 15.22
C GLN A 107 -5.24 6.84 14.43
N GLY A 108 -4.08 6.35 13.94
CA GLY A 108 -3.11 7.18 13.24
C GLY A 108 -2.41 8.13 14.19
N TYR A 109 -2.70 9.42 14.10
CA TYR A 109 -2.07 10.43 14.93
C TYR A 109 -3.08 11.35 15.62
N ARG A 110 -2.60 12.03 16.67
CA ARG A 110 -3.29 13.14 17.32
C ARG A 110 -2.34 14.34 17.42
N ASP A 111 -2.80 15.50 17.01
CA ASP A 111 -2.07 16.75 17.21
C ASP A 111 -2.42 17.32 18.60
N GLY A 112 -1.40 17.70 19.36
CA GLY A 112 -1.52 18.24 20.71
C GLY A 112 -0.52 19.38 20.95
N PRO A 113 -0.59 20.05 22.12
CA PRO A 113 0.31 21.17 22.44
C PRO A 113 1.80 20.80 22.41
N ALA A 114 2.14 19.54 22.69
CA ALA A 114 3.49 19.00 22.63
C ALA A 114 3.90 18.45 21.24
N GLY A 115 3.06 18.67 20.21
CA GLY A 115 3.26 18.15 18.87
C GLY A 115 2.41 16.93 18.56
N ARG A 116 2.72 16.29 17.45
CA ARG A 116 2.02 15.11 16.92
C ARG A 116 2.46 13.85 17.65
N THR A 117 1.48 13.05 18.09
CA THR A 117 1.70 11.71 18.67
C THR A 117 1.05 10.67 17.78
N TRP A 118 1.70 9.52 17.58
CA TRP A 118 1.24 8.43 16.73
C TRP A 118 0.86 7.23 17.59
N GLN A 119 -0.16 6.48 17.16
CA GLN A 119 -0.51 5.19 17.76
C GLN A 119 0.41 4.10 17.22
N PRO A 120 1.06 3.30 18.09
CA PRO A 120 1.80 2.12 17.65
C PRO A 120 0.86 1.02 17.17
N TYR A 121 1.37 0.11 16.35
CA TYR A 121 0.65 -1.08 15.89
C TYR A 121 0.88 -2.25 16.85
N PRO A 122 -0.18 -2.98 17.26
CA PRO A 122 -0.03 -4.20 18.04
C PRO A 122 0.83 -5.23 17.27
N PRO A 123 1.78 -5.91 17.93
CA PRO A 123 2.63 -6.91 17.27
C PRO A 123 1.83 -8.00 16.55
N GLU A 124 0.74 -8.46 17.15
CA GLU A 124 -0.13 -9.52 16.60
C GLU A 124 -0.86 -9.05 15.34
N GLN A 125 -1.22 -7.77 15.23
CA GLN A 125 -1.80 -7.19 14.01
C GLN A 125 -0.80 -7.23 12.85
N ILE A 126 0.47 -6.95 13.14
CA ILE A 126 1.54 -7.01 12.13
C ILE A 126 1.87 -8.46 11.77
N ASP A 127 1.81 -9.41 12.69
CA ASP A 127 1.96 -10.83 12.38
C ASP A 127 0.88 -11.33 11.43
N ALA A 128 -0.38 -10.96 11.69
CA ALA A 128 -1.51 -11.28 10.82
C ALA A 128 -1.35 -10.63 9.42
N LEU A 129 -0.87 -9.37 9.37
CA LEU A 129 -0.57 -8.69 8.12
C LEU A 129 0.52 -9.42 7.33
N ILE A 130 1.62 -9.84 7.96
CA ILE A 130 2.72 -10.55 7.29
C ILE A 130 2.22 -11.86 6.65
N VAL A 131 1.37 -12.62 7.35
CA VAL A 131 0.78 -13.85 6.81
C VAL A 131 -0.07 -13.54 5.58
N LEU A 132 -0.94 -12.52 5.66
CA LEU A 132 -1.80 -12.10 4.55
C LEU A 132 -0.97 -11.60 3.36
N LEU A 133 0.07 -10.79 3.60
CA LEU A 133 0.95 -10.28 2.54
C LEU A 133 1.65 -11.41 1.78
N LYS A 134 2.19 -12.41 2.48
CA LYS A 134 2.82 -13.58 1.85
C LYS A 134 1.87 -14.34 0.95
N ASP A 135 0.64 -14.56 1.40
CA ASP A 135 -0.39 -15.23 0.63
C ASP A 135 -0.80 -14.45 -0.63
N ILE A 136 -1.06 -13.13 -0.50
CA ILE A 136 -1.39 -12.25 -1.63
C ILE A 136 -0.24 -12.21 -2.63
N MET A 137 1.01 -12.00 -2.16
CA MET A 137 2.17 -11.93 -3.04
C MET A 137 2.38 -13.23 -3.82
N GLN A 138 2.19 -14.38 -3.18
CA GLN A 138 2.28 -15.68 -3.84
C GLN A 138 1.19 -15.84 -4.91
N ARG A 139 -0.08 -15.56 -4.58
CA ARG A 139 -1.22 -15.73 -5.50
C ARG A 139 -1.15 -14.80 -6.72
N HIS A 140 -0.67 -13.59 -6.53
CA HIS A 140 -0.54 -12.59 -7.60
C HIS A 140 0.86 -12.51 -8.21
N GLN A 141 1.81 -13.35 -7.76
CA GLN A 141 3.20 -13.38 -8.22
C GLN A 141 3.89 -12.00 -8.11
N LEU A 142 3.68 -11.31 -6.98
CA LEU A 142 4.25 -10.00 -6.73
C LEU A 142 5.71 -10.11 -6.29
N ALA A 143 6.56 -9.26 -6.86
CA ALA A 143 7.96 -9.16 -6.46
C ALA A 143 8.12 -8.40 -5.13
N PRO A 144 9.19 -8.63 -4.35
CA PRO A 144 9.58 -7.74 -3.27
C PRO A 144 9.67 -6.29 -3.76
N GLY A 145 9.09 -5.34 -2.98
CA GLY A 145 8.98 -3.93 -3.39
C GLY A 145 7.60 -3.54 -3.94
N SER A 146 6.68 -4.50 -4.12
CA SER A 146 5.29 -4.22 -4.51
C SER A 146 4.41 -3.69 -3.36
N ILE A 147 4.93 -3.67 -2.12
CA ILE A 147 4.19 -3.20 -0.94
C ILE A 147 4.52 -1.73 -0.70
N LEU A 148 3.49 -0.90 -0.74
CA LEU A 148 3.55 0.56 -0.65
C LEU A 148 2.72 1.07 0.51
N GLY A 149 3.10 2.18 1.10
CA GLY A 149 2.23 2.95 1.98
C GLY A 149 1.35 3.90 1.15
N HIS A 150 0.22 4.30 1.69
CA HIS A 150 -0.60 5.33 1.06
C HIS A 150 0.18 6.65 0.91
N SER A 151 1.05 6.98 1.89
CA SER A 151 1.99 8.09 1.82
C SER A 151 3.02 7.97 0.68
N ASP A 152 3.38 6.75 0.25
CA ASP A 152 4.28 6.57 -0.89
C ASP A 152 3.59 6.99 -2.20
N VAL A 153 2.33 6.65 -2.37
CA VAL A 153 1.59 6.82 -3.63
C VAL A 153 0.79 8.13 -3.71
N ALA A 154 0.57 8.78 -2.57
CA ALA A 154 -0.18 10.04 -2.47
C ALA A 154 0.42 11.00 -1.42
N PRO A 155 1.74 11.31 -1.45
CA PRO A 155 2.44 12.04 -0.40
C PRO A 155 1.91 13.46 -0.18
N GLN A 156 1.23 14.03 -1.16
CA GLN A 156 0.68 15.39 -1.06
C GLN A 156 -0.55 15.49 -0.15
N ARG A 157 -1.20 14.37 0.15
CA ARG A 157 -2.48 14.34 0.89
C ARG A 157 -2.56 13.27 1.98
N LYS A 158 -1.61 12.33 2.03
CA LYS A 158 -1.64 11.16 2.90
C LYS A 158 -0.34 10.95 3.65
N VAL A 159 -0.48 10.42 4.87
CA VAL A 159 0.66 10.12 5.76
C VAL A 159 0.60 8.68 6.30
N ASP A 160 -0.48 7.95 6.03
CA ASP A 160 -0.63 6.54 6.42
C ASP A 160 0.29 5.61 5.60
N PRO A 161 0.83 4.55 6.20
CA PRO A 161 0.59 4.03 7.54
C PRO A 161 1.40 4.72 8.66
N GLY A 162 2.14 5.80 8.38
CA GLY A 162 2.84 6.62 9.35
C GLY A 162 4.19 6.07 9.83
N PRO A 163 4.92 6.87 10.65
CA PRO A 163 6.31 6.55 11.03
C PRO A 163 6.42 5.40 12.04
N LEU A 164 5.35 5.04 12.76
CA LEU A 164 5.37 3.90 13.68
C LEU A 164 4.99 2.57 13.02
N PHE A 165 4.71 2.56 11.70
CA PHE A 165 4.51 1.32 10.98
C PHE A 165 5.84 0.57 10.84
N PRO A 166 5.92 -0.72 11.24
CA PRO A 166 7.19 -1.43 11.36
C PRO A 166 7.67 -2.00 10.01
N TRP A 167 8.01 -1.14 9.06
CA TRP A 167 8.47 -1.52 7.71
C TRP A 167 9.65 -2.50 7.73
N GLN A 168 10.61 -2.28 8.65
CA GLN A 168 11.77 -3.17 8.78
C GLN A 168 11.37 -4.61 9.10
N ARG A 169 10.31 -4.82 9.89
CA ARG A 169 9.80 -6.16 10.22
C ARG A 169 9.25 -6.88 8.98
N LEU A 170 8.63 -6.14 8.06
CA LEU A 170 8.20 -6.69 6.77
C LEU A 170 9.40 -7.07 5.91
N ALA A 171 10.46 -6.27 5.93
CA ALA A 171 11.71 -6.56 5.23
C ALA A 171 12.40 -7.81 5.78
N GLU A 172 12.48 -7.96 7.09
CA GLU A 172 13.01 -9.16 7.78
C GLU A 172 12.19 -10.42 7.42
N ALA A 173 10.91 -10.26 7.11
CA ALA A 173 10.05 -11.33 6.60
C ALA A 173 10.22 -11.60 5.09
N GLY A 174 11.11 -10.88 4.39
CA GLY A 174 11.41 -11.04 2.96
C GLY A 174 10.39 -10.40 2.02
N LEU A 175 9.54 -9.49 2.51
CA LEU A 175 8.43 -8.93 1.76
C LEU A 175 8.78 -7.65 0.96
N LEU A 176 9.85 -6.96 1.35
CA LEU A 176 10.33 -5.75 0.66
C LEU A 176 11.84 -5.60 0.81
N PRO A 177 12.52 -4.89 -0.09
CA PRO A 177 13.94 -4.59 0.04
C PRO A 177 14.19 -3.64 1.22
N TRP A 178 15.34 -3.85 1.91
CA TRP A 178 15.78 -2.97 2.97
C TRP A 178 17.23 -2.58 2.77
N PRO A 179 17.62 -1.32 3.02
CA PRO A 179 18.99 -0.87 2.76
C PRO A 179 19.98 -1.50 3.75
N ASP A 180 21.14 -1.93 3.24
CA ASP A 180 22.23 -2.43 4.09
C ASP A 180 22.76 -1.32 5.00
N ALA A 181 22.72 -1.56 6.32
CA ALA A 181 23.05 -0.54 7.32
C ALA A 181 24.52 -0.08 7.24
N GLN A 182 25.46 -0.99 6.88
CA GLN A 182 26.87 -0.63 6.75
C GLN A 182 27.11 0.20 5.48
N ALA A 183 26.44 -0.15 4.38
CA ALA A 183 26.50 0.67 3.15
C ALA A 183 25.91 2.06 3.40
N VAL A 184 24.77 2.17 4.10
CA VAL A 184 24.19 3.45 4.48
C VAL A 184 25.16 4.27 5.34
N ALA A 185 25.77 3.68 6.38
CA ALA A 185 26.70 4.39 7.25
C ALA A 185 27.93 4.92 6.47
N ARG A 186 28.48 4.11 5.56
CA ARG A 186 29.59 4.55 4.69
C ARG A 186 29.21 5.72 3.80
N GLN A 187 28.05 5.68 3.16
CA GLN A 187 27.58 6.74 2.28
C GLN A 187 27.20 8.00 3.06
N GLN A 188 26.58 7.85 4.23
CA GLN A 188 26.26 8.97 5.11
C GLN A 188 27.50 9.79 5.45
N ALA A 189 28.60 9.14 5.86
CA ALA A 189 29.86 9.81 6.19
C ALA A 189 30.45 10.63 5.01
N LEU A 190 30.16 10.21 3.78
CA LEU A 190 30.54 10.99 2.57
C LEU A 190 29.62 12.19 2.38
N PHE A 191 28.32 12.02 2.51
CA PHE A 191 27.33 13.08 2.35
C PHE A 191 27.34 14.13 3.49
N GLU A 192 27.83 13.78 4.68
CA GLU A 192 28.07 14.75 5.76
C GLU A 192 29.14 15.78 5.38
N ARG A 193 30.08 15.43 4.49
CA ARG A 193 31.12 16.34 4.00
C ARG A 193 30.62 17.21 2.84
N SER A 194 29.67 16.70 2.04
CA SER A 194 29.12 17.39 0.89
C SER A 194 27.71 16.87 0.60
N LEU A 195 26.71 17.59 1.11
CA LEU A 195 25.31 17.23 0.89
C LEU A 195 24.94 17.48 -0.59
N PRO A 196 24.25 16.53 -1.25
CA PRO A 196 23.75 16.72 -2.61
C PRO A 196 22.74 17.86 -2.71
N THR A 197 22.52 18.36 -3.92
CA THR A 197 21.52 19.37 -4.22
C THR A 197 20.08 18.82 -4.10
N VAL A 198 19.10 19.70 -3.97
CA VAL A 198 17.67 19.32 -3.96
C VAL A 198 17.30 18.58 -5.25
N ALA A 199 17.82 19.01 -6.41
CA ALA A 199 17.59 18.34 -7.68
C ALA A 199 18.06 16.87 -7.66
N TRP A 200 19.17 16.57 -6.98
CA TRP A 200 19.64 15.20 -6.80
C TRP A 200 18.64 14.37 -5.97
N PHE A 201 18.15 14.92 -4.84
CA PHE A 201 17.13 14.24 -4.02
C PHE A 201 15.85 13.96 -4.82
N GLN A 202 15.38 14.94 -5.59
CA GLN A 202 14.20 14.78 -6.45
C GLN A 202 14.43 13.66 -7.48
N ALA A 203 15.61 13.62 -8.13
CA ALA A 203 15.95 12.56 -9.08
C ALA A 203 15.99 11.17 -8.42
N GLN A 204 16.58 11.05 -7.22
CA GLN A 204 16.64 9.78 -6.49
C GLN A 204 15.25 9.30 -6.03
N LEU A 205 14.40 10.20 -5.56
CA LEU A 205 13.03 9.88 -5.19
C LEU A 205 12.19 9.44 -6.41
N ALA A 206 12.37 10.11 -7.56
CA ALA A 206 11.73 9.71 -8.81
C ALA A 206 12.19 8.31 -9.26
N GLN A 207 13.47 7.98 -9.09
CA GLN A 207 14.02 6.65 -9.38
C GLN A 207 13.42 5.56 -8.48
N GLN A 208 13.10 5.87 -7.21
CA GLN A 208 12.36 4.97 -6.33
C GLN A 208 10.90 4.72 -6.79
N GLY A 209 10.32 5.67 -7.53
CA GLY A 209 8.95 5.57 -8.03
C GLY A 209 8.01 6.68 -7.58
N TYR A 210 8.46 7.59 -6.71
CA TYR A 210 7.64 8.70 -6.22
C TYR A 210 7.30 9.71 -7.32
N LEU A 211 6.09 10.26 -7.27
CA LEU A 211 5.75 11.49 -7.97
C LEU A 211 6.33 12.67 -7.18
N VAL A 212 7.37 13.29 -7.71
CA VAL A 212 8.09 14.41 -7.08
C VAL A 212 8.37 15.50 -8.12
N PRO A 213 8.36 16.81 -7.74
CA PRO A 213 8.84 17.89 -8.59
C PRO A 213 10.28 17.67 -9.04
N THR A 214 10.68 18.25 -10.20
CA THR A 214 12.02 18.10 -10.78
C THR A 214 12.75 19.43 -11.00
N HIS A 215 12.25 20.53 -10.42
CA HIS A 215 12.75 21.89 -10.65
C HIS A 215 13.99 22.28 -9.79
N GLY A 216 14.41 21.43 -8.85
CA GLY A 216 15.60 21.67 -8.02
C GLY A 216 15.37 22.55 -6.79
N GLU A 217 14.13 22.93 -6.48
CA GLU A 217 13.77 23.73 -5.31
C GLU A 217 13.16 22.86 -4.21
N LEU A 218 13.46 23.19 -2.95
CA LEU A 218 12.88 22.52 -1.77
C LEU A 218 11.53 23.17 -1.44
N ASP A 219 10.55 22.96 -2.29
CA ASP A 219 9.17 23.38 -2.07
C ASP A 219 8.41 22.42 -1.14
N GLU A 220 7.17 22.79 -0.81
CA GLU A 220 6.31 21.96 0.07
C GLU A 220 6.02 20.59 -0.54
N ALA A 221 5.86 20.50 -1.86
CA ALA A 221 5.61 19.24 -2.53
C ALA A 221 6.81 18.28 -2.41
N THR A 222 8.03 18.79 -2.62
CA THR A 222 9.27 18.03 -2.42
C THR A 222 9.45 17.60 -0.96
N ARG A 223 9.15 18.50 0.01
CA ARG A 223 9.22 18.16 1.45
C ARG A 223 8.30 17.02 1.83
N ARG A 224 7.07 17.00 1.32
CA ARG A 224 6.10 15.94 1.59
C ARG A 224 6.56 14.59 1.07
N VAL A 225 7.16 14.55 -0.13
CA VAL A 225 7.72 13.30 -0.67
C VAL A 225 8.93 12.83 0.15
N LEU A 226 9.84 13.74 0.52
CA LEU A 226 10.94 13.42 1.43
C LEU A 226 10.45 12.87 2.76
N ALA A 227 9.44 13.51 3.36
CA ALA A 227 8.86 13.06 4.62
C ALA A 227 8.23 11.66 4.50
N ALA A 228 7.53 11.35 3.41
CA ALA A 228 6.98 10.03 3.14
C ALA A 228 8.09 8.96 3.07
N PHE A 229 9.14 9.22 2.32
CA PHE A 229 10.32 8.35 2.25
C PHE A 229 10.99 8.18 3.62
N GLN A 230 11.18 9.26 4.36
CA GLN A 230 11.77 9.25 5.69
C GLN A 230 10.92 8.45 6.69
N MET A 231 9.59 8.62 6.71
CA MET A 231 8.69 7.85 7.55
C MET A 231 8.86 6.34 7.34
N LYS A 232 9.13 5.91 6.11
CA LYS A 232 9.32 4.50 5.76
C LYS A 232 10.68 3.96 6.18
N PHE A 233 11.76 4.65 5.86
CA PHE A 233 13.13 4.15 5.99
C PHE A 233 13.91 4.71 7.18
N ARG A 234 13.45 5.83 7.77
CA ARG A 234 14.08 6.50 8.90
C ARG A 234 13.05 7.23 9.78
N PRO A 235 12.18 6.49 10.48
CA PRO A 235 11.06 7.06 11.24
C PRO A 235 11.46 7.95 12.43
N SER A 236 12.72 7.95 12.85
CA SER A 236 13.20 8.80 13.95
C SER A 236 13.21 10.31 13.61
N ARG A 237 13.27 10.65 12.34
CA ARG A 237 13.22 12.04 11.84
C ARG A 237 12.64 12.07 10.41
N TYR A 238 11.42 12.56 10.27
CA TYR A 238 10.66 12.61 8.99
C TYR A 238 10.14 14.02 8.69
N ASP A 239 11.00 15.02 8.87
CA ASP A 239 10.69 16.44 8.72
C ASP A 239 10.68 16.95 7.26
N GLY A 240 10.95 16.06 6.31
CA GLY A 240 11.03 16.41 4.89
C GLY A 240 12.23 17.27 4.52
N GLN A 241 13.24 17.37 5.41
CA GLN A 241 14.47 18.08 5.11
C GLN A 241 15.49 17.13 4.46
N PRO A 242 16.19 17.58 3.40
CA PRO A 242 17.35 16.86 2.87
C PRO A 242 18.45 16.78 3.93
N ASP A 243 19.00 15.57 4.14
CA ASP A 243 20.14 15.35 5.02
C ASP A 243 21.02 14.18 4.51
N ALA A 244 22.20 14.04 5.12
CA ALA A 244 23.20 13.05 4.72
C ALA A 244 22.68 11.59 4.85
N GLN A 245 21.91 11.29 5.89
CA GLN A 245 21.36 9.95 6.09
C GLN A 245 20.27 9.63 5.06
N THR A 246 19.39 10.60 4.76
CA THR A 246 18.37 10.44 3.70
C THR A 246 19.02 10.24 2.34
N ALA A 247 20.11 10.99 2.04
CA ALA A 247 20.88 10.81 0.80
C ALA A 247 21.51 9.41 0.72
N ALA A 248 22.09 8.93 1.82
CA ALA A 248 22.69 7.61 1.88
C ALA A 248 21.65 6.47 1.67
N LEU A 249 20.49 6.58 2.32
CA LEU A 249 19.38 5.64 2.13
C LEU A 249 18.92 5.59 0.68
N LEU A 250 18.67 6.75 0.07
CA LEU A 250 18.29 6.85 -1.34
C LEU A 250 19.31 6.23 -2.27
N LEU A 251 20.61 6.54 -2.07
CA LEU A 251 21.68 6.02 -2.91
C LEU A 251 21.78 4.50 -2.80
N VAL A 252 21.76 3.94 -1.57
CA VAL A 252 21.88 2.50 -1.34
C VAL A 252 20.68 1.74 -1.91
N LEU A 253 19.46 2.26 -1.73
CA LEU A 253 18.24 1.64 -2.26
C LEU A 253 18.14 1.69 -3.79
N ASN A 254 18.76 2.68 -4.44
CA ASN A 254 18.80 2.84 -5.89
C ASN A 254 19.99 2.15 -6.57
N SER A 255 20.94 1.63 -5.76
CA SER A 255 22.06 0.86 -6.30
C SER A 255 21.61 -0.54 -6.72
N PRO A 256 22.13 -1.05 -7.85
CA PRO A 256 21.78 -2.38 -8.35
C PRO A 256 22.27 -3.52 -7.45
#